data_5edea552279e6975b891befb669333d7
#
_entry.id   5edea552279e6975b891befb669333d7
#
_cell.length_a   1.000
_cell.length_b   1.000
_cell.length_c   1.000
_cell.angle_alpha   90.00
_cell.angle_beta   90.00
_cell.angle_gamma   90.00
#
_symmetry.space_group_name_H-M   'P 1'
#
loop_
_entity.id
_entity.type
_entity.pdbx_description
1 polymer ?
#
loop_
_entity_poly.entity_id
_entity_poly.type
_entity_poly.pdbx_seq_one_letter_code
_entity_poly.pdbx_strand_id
1 'polypeptide(L)'
;TDSAVTTNRLSSFYRTAEKFGVEIPDEYVMMTRYRDTKGAGEATEKLLDLRRPPTCILYPDDFAALGGIHVIRERGMSIPEDISIAGYDGIRLAKLTVPNLTTLCQDTQHLGQYAAEKLIDLIEKPKTAMRNITIVQGKLYEGQTVLKLDGSRG
;
A
#
# COMPACT_ATOMS: atom_id res chain seq x y z
N THR A 1 5.79 6.51 -16.65
CA THR A 1 5.07 7.80 -16.45
C THR A 1 4.64 7.80 -15.01
N ASP A 2 5.32 8.63 -14.19
CA ASP A 2 5.00 8.78 -12.79
C ASP A 2 3.62 9.42 -12.66
N SER A 3 2.66 8.66 -12.14
CA SER A 3 1.34 9.22 -11.87
C SER A 3 1.42 10.14 -10.64
N ALA A 4 0.63 11.22 -10.63
CA ALA A 4 0.54 12.10 -9.45
C ALA A 4 0.17 11.31 -8.17
N VAL A 5 -0.57 10.21 -8.31
CA VAL A 5 -0.92 9.31 -7.21
C VAL A 5 0.32 8.63 -6.64
N THR A 6 1.20 8.08 -7.48
CA THR A 6 2.44 7.43 -7.06
C THR A 6 3.35 8.42 -6.34
N THR A 7 3.56 9.60 -6.94
CA THR A 7 4.38 10.67 -6.35
C THR A 7 3.86 11.11 -4.98
N ASN A 8 2.55 11.31 -4.85
CA ASN A 8 1.93 11.73 -3.59
C ASN A 8 2.03 10.65 -2.50
N ARG A 9 1.84 9.37 -2.84
CA ARG A 9 1.98 8.25 -1.90
C ARG A 9 3.41 8.13 -1.42
N LEU A 10 4.39 8.15 -2.32
CA LEU A 10 5.81 8.06 -1.98
C LEU A 10 6.26 9.25 -1.12
N SER A 11 5.89 10.49 -1.49
CA SER A 11 6.20 11.68 -0.69
C SER A 11 5.57 11.62 0.71
N SER A 12 4.36 11.07 0.83
CA SER A 12 3.69 10.90 2.12
C SER A 12 4.38 9.82 2.98
N PHE A 13 4.86 8.76 2.35
CA PHE A 13 5.65 7.71 3.01
C PHE A 13 6.94 8.28 3.59
N TYR A 14 7.74 9.00 2.80
CA TYR A 14 8.98 9.63 3.29
C TYR A 14 8.74 10.62 4.41
N ARG A 15 7.76 11.52 4.27
CA ARG A 15 7.42 12.48 5.35
C ARG A 15 6.99 11.79 6.64
N THR A 16 6.31 10.66 6.52
CA THR A 16 5.89 9.89 7.70
C THR A 16 7.08 9.19 8.33
N ALA A 17 7.96 8.57 7.55
CA ALA A 17 9.18 7.95 8.04
C ALA A 17 10.05 8.97 8.79
N GLU A 18 10.30 10.14 8.19
CA GLU A 18 11.05 11.25 8.81
C GLU A 18 10.42 11.68 10.15
N LYS A 19 9.09 11.85 10.21
CA LYS A 19 8.37 12.20 11.45
C LYS A 19 8.60 11.19 12.57
N PHE A 20 8.79 9.93 12.25
CA PHE A 20 9.07 8.86 13.21
C PHE A 20 10.56 8.56 13.38
N GLY A 21 11.45 9.35 12.78
CA GLY A 21 12.90 9.17 12.88
C GLY A 21 13.40 7.91 12.14
N VAL A 22 12.63 7.42 11.16
CA VAL A 22 12.99 6.26 10.34
C VAL A 22 13.62 6.73 9.05
N GLU A 23 14.89 6.37 8.83
CA GLU A 23 15.60 6.61 7.58
C GLU A 23 15.26 5.50 6.57
N ILE A 24 14.90 5.87 5.35
CA ILE A 24 14.61 4.94 4.25
C ILE A 24 15.73 5.06 3.22
N PRO A 25 16.65 4.08 3.15
CA PRO A 25 17.69 4.06 2.12
C PRO A 25 17.10 4.00 0.71
N ASP A 26 17.73 4.67 -0.25
CA ASP A 26 17.27 4.66 -1.65
C ASP A 26 17.20 3.24 -2.23
N GLU A 27 18.10 2.35 -1.81
CA GLU A 27 18.11 0.94 -2.22
C GLU A 27 16.88 0.14 -1.78
N TYR A 28 16.07 0.67 -0.83
CA TYR A 28 14.82 0.05 -0.40
C TYR A 28 13.62 0.48 -1.23
N VAL A 29 13.79 1.42 -2.16
CA VAL A 29 12.71 1.94 -2.99
C VAL A 29 12.77 1.30 -4.37
N MET A 30 11.82 0.40 -4.64
CA MET A 30 11.72 -0.32 -5.91
C MET A 30 10.54 0.21 -6.72
N MET A 31 10.79 0.48 -8.01
CA MET A 31 9.75 0.95 -8.93
C MET A 31 9.19 -0.23 -9.71
N THR A 32 7.87 -0.42 -9.63
CA THR A 32 7.13 -1.43 -10.39
C THR A 32 5.91 -0.80 -11.06
N ARG A 33 5.25 -1.53 -11.96
CA ARG A 33 3.98 -1.09 -12.52
C ARG A 33 2.84 -1.33 -11.53
N TYR A 34 1.78 -0.54 -11.65
CA TYR A 34 0.57 -0.73 -10.86
C TYR A 34 -0.08 -2.09 -11.17
N ARG A 35 -0.49 -2.81 -10.14
CA ARG A 35 -1.07 -4.16 -10.19
C ARG A 35 -0.17 -5.22 -10.86
N ASP A 36 1.12 -4.99 -10.89
CA ASP A 36 2.10 -5.92 -11.46
C ASP A 36 2.59 -6.89 -10.38
N THR A 37 1.87 -7.98 -10.21
CA THR A 37 2.20 -9.04 -9.24
C THR A 37 3.58 -9.64 -9.50
N LYS A 38 3.94 -9.86 -10.78
CA LYS A 38 5.23 -10.43 -11.16
C LYS A 38 6.37 -9.45 -10.87
N GLY A 39 6.25 -8.21 -11.36
CA GLY A 39 7.27 -7.18 -11.13
C GLY A 39 7.45 -6.87 -9.63
N ALA A 40 6.37 -6.91 -8.84
CA ALA A 40 6.46 -6.77 -7.38
C ALA A 40 7.18 -7.96 -6.73
N GLY A 41 6.98 -9.18 -7.22
CA GLY A 41 7.75 -10.35 -6.80
C GLY A 41 9.25 -10.18 -7.08
N GLU A 42 9.61 -9.82 -8.31
CA GLU A 42 11.00 -9.57 -8.71
C GLU A 42 11.65 -8.43 -7.89
N ALA A 43 10.89 -7.40 -7.57
CA ALA A 43 11.35 -6.31 -6.68
C ALA A 43 11.56 -6.80 -5.24
N THR A 44 10.67 -7.66 -4.76
CA THR A 44 10.79 -8.28 -3.44
C THR A 44 12.05 -9.15 -3.35
N GLU A 45 12.34 -9.96 -4.38
CA GLU A 45 13.59 -10.74 -4.44
C GLU A 45 14.83 -9.85 -4.29
N LYS A 46 14.86 -8.74 -5.05
CA LYS A 46 15.99 -7.79 -4.96
C LYS A 46 16.13 -7.18 -3.57
N LEU A 47 15.01 -6.83 -2.91
CA LEU A 47 15.04 -6.31 -1.54
C LEU A 47 15.58 -7.33 -0.55
N LEU A 48 15.18 -8.61 -0.71
CA LEU A 48 15.63 -9.70 0.16
C LEU A 48 17.10 -10.08 -0.08
N ASP A 49 17.65 -9.79 -1.27
CA ASP A 49 19.06 -10.04 -1.62
C ASP A 49 20.02 -8.92 -1.18
N LEU A 50 19.50 -7.82 -0.65
CA LEU A 50 20.34 -6.75 -0.13
C LEU A 50 21.17 -7.24 1.06
N ARG A 51 22.35 -6.65 1.24
CA ARG A 51 23.23 -6.97 2.39
C ARG A 51 22.52 -6.77 3.74
N ARG A 52 21.60 -5.84 3.80
CA ARG A 52 20.70 -5.58 4.93
C ARG A 52 19.28 -5.52 4.38
N PRO A 53 18.57 -6.63 4.30
CA PRO A 53 17.21 -6.62 3.80
C PRO A 53 16.27 -5.86 4.75
N PRO A 54 15.20 -5.23 4.23
CA PRO A 54 14.22 -4.58 5.07
C PRO A 54 13.45 -5.62 5.92
N THR A 55 13.04 -5.23 7.11
CA THR A 55 12.17 -6.05 7.98
C THR A 55 10.68 -5.79 7.76
N CYS A 56 10.36 -4.78 6.93
CA CYS A 56 9.00 -4.45 6.55
C CYS A 56 8.96 -3.93 5.11
N ILE A 57 7.98 -4.37 4.32
CA ILE A 57 7.74 -3.87 2.97
C ILE A 57 6.32 -3.32 2.88
N LEU A 58 6.21 -2.04 2.44
CA LEU A 58 4.94 -1.43 2.07
C LEU A 58 4.77 -1.52 0.55
N TYR A 59 3.73 -2.22 0.12
CA TYR A 59 3.40 -2.36 -1.30
C TYR A 59 2.45 -1.25 -1.77
N PRO A 60 2.56 -0.81 -3.04
CA PRO A 60 1.73 0.25 -3.58
C PRO A 60 0.25 -0.14 -3.72
N ASP A 61 -0.04 -1.44 -3.82
CA ASP A 61 -1.38 -2.02 -3.87
C ASP A 61 -1.37 -3.48 -3.38
N ASP A 62 -2.55 -4.03 -3.14
CA ASP A 62 -2.69 -5.40 -2.62
C ASP A 62 -2.29 -6.48 -3.62
N PHE A 63 -2.42 -6.24 -4.95
CA PHE A 63 -1.94 -7.22 -5.95
C PHE A 63 -0.42 -7.31 -5.94
N ALA A 64 0.28 -6.19 -5.80
CA ALA A 64 1.72 -6.16 -5.62
C ALA A 64 2.12 -6.93 -4.34
N ALA A 65 1.39 -6.72 -3.23
CA ALA A 65 1.63 -7.45 -1.99
C ALA A 65 1.45 -8.97 -2.15
N LEU A 66 0.46 -9.43 -2.94
CA LEU A 66 0.31 -10.86 -3.23
C LEU A 66 1.54 -11.45 -3.95
N GLY A 67 2.13 -10.67 -4.88
CA GLY A 67 3.40 -11.07 -5.54
C GLY A 67 4.55 -11.19 -4.56
N GLY A 68 4.68 -10.24 -3.63
CA GLY A 68 5.68 -10.29 -2.57
C GLY A 68 5.47 -11.47 -1.60
N ILE A 69 4.23 -11.71 -1.17
CA ILE A 69 3.89 -12.86 -0.31
C ILE A 69 4.36 -14.18 -0.96
N HIS A 70 4.13 -14.34 -2.25
CA HIS A 70 4.53 -15.53 -2.98
C HIS A 70 6.05 -15.75 -2.89
N VAL A 71 6.83 -14.74 -3.24
CA VAL A 71 8.31 -14.79 -3.21
C VAL A 71 8.85 -15.03 -1.80
N ILE A 72 8.34 -14.32 -0.79
CA ILE A 72 8.76 -14.47 0.61
C ILE A 72 8.57 -15.93 1.06
N ARG A 73 7.44 -16.54 0.69
CA ARG A 73 7.15 -17.94 1.02
C ARG A 73 8.02 -18.93 0.25
N GLU A 74 8.28 -18.69 -1.04
CA GLU A 74 9.19 -19.55 -1.82
C GLU A 74 10.61 -19.55 -1.24
N ARG A 75 11.02 -18.46 -0.59
CA ARG A 75 12.28 -18.39 0.16
C ARG A 75 12.21 -19.02 1.56
N GLY A 76 11.09 -19.64 1.93
CA GLY A 76 10.91 -20.27 3.22
C GLY A 76 10.78 -19.30 4.40
N MET A 77 10.56 -18.01 4.13
CA MET A 77 10.40 -16.99 5.17
C MET A 77 8.95 -16.92 5.65
N SER A 78 8.80 -16.63 6.93
CA SER A 78 7.51 -16.48 7.62
C SER A 78 7.05 -15.03 7.64
N ILE A 79 5.76 -14.82 7.43
CA ILE A 79 5.09 -13.52 7.57
C ILE A 79 4.11 -13.66 8.75
N PRO A 80 4.20 -12.81 9.75
CA PRO A 80 5.02 -11.57 9.88
C PRO A 80 6.36 -11.76 10.62
N GLU A 81 6.75 -12.98 11.03
CA GLU A 81 7.84 -13.25 11.97
C GLU A 81 9.21 -12.83 11.41
N ASP A 82 9.50 -13.15 10.14
CA ASP A 82 10.75 -12.79 9.49
C ASP A 82 10.66 -11.43 8.80
N ILE A 83 9.48 -11.12 8.24
CA ILE A 83 9.24 -9.87 7.52
C ILE A 83 7.77 -9.45 7.60
N SER A 84 7.54 -8.21 7.97
CA SER A 84 6.20 -7.60 7.95
C SER A 84 5.88 -7.06 6.56
N ILE A 85 4.61 -7.15 6.16
CA ILE A 85 4.14 -6.57 4.90
C ILE A 85 2.81 -5.84 5.07
N ALA A 86 2.64 -4.78 4.31
CA ALA A 86 1.38 -4.05 4.22
C ALA A 86 1.06 -3.70 2.77
N GLY A 87 -0.23 -3.71 2.44
CA GLY A 87 -0.75 -3.35 1.13
C GLY A 87 -1.58 -2.08 1.16
N TYR A 88 -2.24 -1.81 0.04
CA TYR A 88 -3.12 -0.68 -0.18
C TYR A 88 -4.24 -1.10 -1.12
N ASP A 89 -5.43 -0.57 -0.96
CA ASP A 89 -6.70 -0.68 -1.68
C ASP A 89 -7.77 -1.46 -0.90
N GLY A 90 -7.43 -2.46 -0.10
CA GLY A 90 -8.38 -3.26 0.68
C GLY A 90 -9.21 -4.22 -0.19
N ILE A 91 -8.58 -4.86 -1.20
CA ILE A 91 -9.28 -5.80 -2.05
C ILE A 91 -9.78 -7.03 -1.28
N ARG A 92 -10.84 -7.68 -1.77
CA ARG A 92 -11.41 -8.84 -1.08
C ARG A 92 -10.40 -9.98 -0.89
N LEU A 93 -9.48 -10.17 -1.83
CA LEU A 93 -8.43 -11.19 -1.75
C LEU A 93 -7.46 -10.97 -0.57
N ALA A 94 -7.19 -9.73 -0.19
CA ALA A 94 -6.34 -9.42 0.95
C ALA A 94 -6.82 -10.07 2.26
N LYS A 95 -8.14 -10.23 2.40
CA LYS A 95 -8.78 -10.89 3.56
C LYS A 95 -8.85 -12.41 3.47
N LEU A 96 -8.45 -12.98 2.34
CA LEU A 96 -8.44 -14.44 2.10
C LEU A 96 -7.04 -15.02 2.11
N THR A 97 -6.00 -14.19 2.18
CA THR A 97 -4.62 -14.68 2.37
C THR A 97 -4.44 -15.27 3.76
N VAL A 98 -3.48 -16.15 3.95
CA VAL A 98 -3.08 -16.69 5.24
C VAL A 98 -1.57 -16.46 5.38
N PRO A 99 -1.13 -15.56 6.26
CA PRO A 99 -1.90 -14.64 7.11
C PRO A 99 -2.69 -13.61 6.30
N ASN A 100 -3.75 -13.04 6.90
CA ASN A 100 -4.55 -11.99 6.26
C ASN A 100 -3.72 -10.72 6.08
N LEU A 101 -3.72 -10.14 4.88
CA LEU A 101 -2.93 -8.96 4.55
C LEU A 101 -3.44 -7.71 5.30
N THR A 102 -2.56 -7.03 6.01
CA THR A 102 -2.80 -5.69 6.54
C THR A 102 -2.82 -4.70 5.39
N THR A 103 -3.88 -3.92 5.24
CA THR A 103 -4.06 -3.02 4.09
C THR A 103 -4.90 -1.79 4.43
N LEU A 104 -4.61 -0.67 3.77
CA LEU A 104 -5.48 0.50 3.83
C LEU A 104 -6.65 0.32 2.86
N CYS A 105 -7.85 0.07 3.40
CA CYS A 105 -9.07 -0.06 2.61
C CYS A 105 -9.57 1.31 2.15
N GLN A 106 -9.73 1.48 0.85
CA GLN A 106 -10.42 2.63 0.28
C GLN A 106 -11.93 2.43 0.38
N ASP A 107 -12.67 3.47 0.73
CA ASP A 107 -14.14 3.45 0.70
C ASP A 107 -14.65 3.71 -0.73
N THR A 108 -14.47 2.70 -1.58
CA THR A 108 -14.82 2.79 -3.00
C THR A 108 -16.31 2.97 -3.23
N GLN A 109 -17.15 2.51 -2.31
CA GLN A 109 -18.61 2.68 -2.40
C GLN A 109 -19.00 4.14 -2.23
N HIS A 110 -18.54 4.81 -1.17
CA HIS A 110 -18.80 6.23 -0.98
C HIS A 110 -18.11 7.09 -2.04
N LEU A 111 -16.90 6.72 -2.47
CA LEU A 111 -16.23 7.41 -3.58
C LEU A 111 -17.09 7.38 -4.86
N GLY A 112 -17.64 6.20 -5.20
CA GLY A 112 -18.53 6.05 -6.36
C GLY A 112 -19.82 6.87 -6.22
N GLN A 113 -20.43 6.84 -5.05
CA GLN A 113 -21.64 7.60 -4.75
C GLN A 113 -21.40 9.11 -4.89
N TYR A 114 -20.38 9.65 -4.21
CA TYR A 114 -20.05 11.07 -4.30
C TYR A 114 -19.69 11.51 -5.72
N ALA A 115 -18.98 10.68 -6.47
CA ALA A 115 -18.67 10.98 -7.86
C ALA A 115 -19.93 11.08 -8.74
N ALA A 116 -20.87 10.14 -8.56
CA ALA A 116 -22.14 10.15 -9.29
C ALA A 116 -23.01 11.37 -8.92
N GLU A 117 -23.19 11.63 -7.62
CA GLU A 117 -23.95 12.80 -7.14
C GLU A 117 -23.35 14.11 -7.68
N LYS A 118 -22.02 14.22 -7.65
CA LYS A 118 -21.33 15.41 -8.13
C LYS A 118 -21.48 15.60 -9.65
N LEU A 119 -21.41 14.50 -10.40
CA LEU A 119 -21.62 14.52 -11.85
C LEU A 119 -23.04 14.97 -12.20
N ILE A 120 -24.06 14.45 -11.51
CA ILE A 120 -25.46 14.83 -11.69
C ILE A 120 -25.64 16.33 -11.40
N ASP A 121 -25.11 16.83 -10.28
CA ASP A 121 -25.16 18.26 -9.95
C ASP A 121 -24.55 19.14 -11.05
N LEU A 122 -23.41 18.72 -11.61
CA LEU A 122 -22.72 19.46 -12.68
C LEU A 122 -23.55 19.46 -14.00
N ILE A 123 -24.29 18.38 -14.26
CA ILE A 123 -25.17 18.29 -15.45
C ILE A 123 -26.44 19.12 -15.26
N GLU A 124 -27.09 18.98 -14.10
CA GLU A 124 -28.36 19.63 -13.85
C GLU A 124 -28.23 21.13 -13.52
N LYS A 125 -27.13 21.51 -12.86
CA LYS A 125 -26.89 22.87 -12.37
C LYS A 125 -25.53 23.42 -12.82
N PRO A 126 -25.23 23.47 -14.14
CA PRO A 126 -23.89 23.74 -14.65
C PRO A 126 -23.36 25.14 -14.29
N LYS A 127 -24.25 26.10 -14.01
CA LYS A 127 -23.88 27.47 -13.66
C LYS A 127 -23.67 27.71 -12.15
N THR A 128 -24.23 26.84 -11.31
CA THR A 128 -24.24 27.01 -9.84
C THR A 128 -23.51 25.88 -9.10
N ALA A 129 -23.29 24.74 -9.76
CA ALA A 129 -22.57 23.62 -9.16
C ALA A 129 -21.11 24.03 -8.84
N MET A 130 -20.75 23.90 -7.59
CA MET A 130 -19.38 24.23 -7.13
C MET A 130 -18.40 23.12 -7.52
N ARG A 131 -17.25 23.52 -8.03
CA ARG A 131 -16.10 22.61 -8.22
C ARG A 131 -15.30 22.59 -6.92
N ASN A 132 -15.36 21.50 -6.21
CA ASN A 132 -14.62 21.30 -4.95
C ASN A 132 -13.88 19.95 -4.97
N ILE A 133 -12.90 19.82 -4.11
CA ILE A 133 -12.21 18.56 -3.83
C ILE A 133 -12.90 17.92 -2.63
N THR A 134 -13.36 16.68 -2.80
CA THR A 134 -13.89 15.87 -1.71
C THR A 134 -12.90 14.79 -1.38
N ILE A 135 -12.50 14.70 -0.11
CA ILE A 135 -11.57 13.68 0.38
C ILE A 135 -12.38 12.65 1.16
N VAL A 136 -12.31 11.39 0.73
CA VAL A 136 -12.90 10.26 1.44
C VAL A 136 -11.78 9.51 2.16
N GLN A 137 -11.88 9.39 3.47
CA GLN A 137 -10.87 8.70 4.27
C GLN A 137 -10.97 7.19 4.10
N GLY A 138 -9.82 6.55 3.85
CA GLY A 138 -9.68 5.10 3.95
C GLY A 138 -9.63 4.64 5.41
N LYS A 139 -9.83 3.34 5.62
CA LYS A 139 -9.71 2.68 6.93
C LYS A 139 -8.62 1.62 6.89
N LEU A 140 -7.74 1.62 7.89
CA LEU A 140 -6.78 0.54 8.05
C LEU A 140 -7.53 -0.75 8.43
N TYR A 141 -7.31 -1.80 7.64
CA TYR A 141 -7.64 -3.17 8.03
C TYR A 141 -6.37 -3.79 8.62
N GLU A 142 -6.39 -3.98 9.93
CA GLU A 142 -5.33 -4.68 10.66
C GLU A 142 -5.49 -6.18 10.41
N GLY A 143 -4.70 -6.69 9.49
CA GLY A 143 -4.61 -8.12 9.21
C GLY A 143 -3.63 -8.80 10.17
N GLN A 144 -2.90 -9.78 9.64
CA GLN A 144 -1.96 -10.59 10.43
C GLN A 144 -0.52 -10.52 9.86
N THR A 145 -0.28 -9.65 8.88
CA THR A 145 1.00 -9.57 8.17
C THR A 145 1.96 -8.53 8.72
N VAL A 146 1.62 -7.86 9.82
CA VAL A 146 2.48 -6.88 10.48
C VAL A 146 2.69 -7.29 11.93
N LEU A 147 3.95 -7.43 12.32
CA LEU A 147 4.33 -7.72 13.69
C LEU A 147 4.69 -6.43 14.41
N LYS A 148 4.12 -6.24 15.60
CA LYS A 148 4.56 -5.19 16.51
C LYS A 148 5.90 -5.61 17.11
N LEU A 149 6.93 -4.84 16.87
CA LEU A 149 8.22 -5.06 17.52
C LEU A 149 8.09 -4.61 18.99
N ASP A 150 8.21 -5.56 19.91
CA ASP A 150 8.47 -5.23 21.31
C ASP A 150 9.86 -4.58 21.36
N GLY A 151 9.99 -3.41 22.01
CA GLY A 151 11.18 -2.57 21.99
C GLY A 151 12.48 -3.18 22.53
N SER A 152 12.61 -4.51 22.45
CA SER A 152 13.75 -5.32 22.92
C SER A 152 14.71 -5.78 21.80
N ARG A 153 14.47 -5.41 20.53
CA ARG A 153 15.41 -5.66 19.43
C ARG A 153 16.08 -4.34 19.02
N GLY A 154 17.02 -3.89 19.83
CA GLY A 154 17.97 -2.84 19.51
C GLY A 154 19.34 -3.43 19.25
#